data_8e5fbcdd9d175c515fdbcdb85c7603db
#
_entry.id   8e5fbcdd9d175c515fdbcdb85c7603db
#
_cell.length_a   1.000
_cell.length_b   1.000
_cell.length_c   1.000
_cell.angle_alpha   90.00
_cell.angle_beta   90.00
_cell.angle_gamma   90.00
#
_symmetry.space_group_name_H-M   'P 1'
#
loop_
_entity.id
_entity.type
_entity.pdbx_description
1 polymer ?
#
loop_
_entity_poly.entity_id
_entity_poly.type
_entity_poly.pdbx_seq_one_letter_code
_entity_poly.pdbx_strand_id
1 'polypeptide(L)'
;MVDEATTLPDDLPVLPFADATAWERWLVANPAAKGLWLKIAKKDSGIATVTYAQALDVALCHGWIDGQKRGFDGDYFLQRFTPRRPKGLWSKSNIGKVEGLIAEGRMRPGGQREIDAAKADGRWDAAYDGARNMEVPPELAAALAKNTQARTFFEALDKTNRYSVCWRVQTAKKPETKAKRVETLVAMLARGEKIH
;
A
#
# COMPACT_ATOMS: atom_id res chain seq x y z
N MET A 1 11.55 -14.76 -28.84
CA MET A 1 12.21 -14.56 -27.53
C MET A 1 11.16 -14.93 -26.49
N VAL A 2 11.35 -16.05 -25.79
CA VAL A 2 10.46 -16.46 -24.71
C VAL A 2 10.66 -15.48 -23.55
N ASP A 3 9.54 -14.81 -23.16
CA ASP A 3 9.50 -13.95 -21.98
C ASP A 3 10.12 -14.70 -20.80
N GLU A 4 11.09 -14.07 -20.13
CA GLU A 4 11.51 -14.48 -18.80
C GLU A 4 10.25 -14.53 -17.94
N ALA A 5 9.80 -15.72 -17.59
CA ALA A 5 8.61 -15.93 -16.76
C ALA A 5 8.78 -15.07 -15.50
N THR A 6 7.94 -14.07 -15.35
CA THR A 6 7.97 -13.17 -14.20
C THR A 6 7.83 -14.03 -12.95
N THR A 7 8.95 -14.36 -12.30
CA THR A 7 8.96 -15.16 -11.08
C THR A 7 8.25 -14.34 -9.98
N LEU A 8 7.06 -14.78 -9.58
CA LEU A 8 6.30 -14.15 -8.51
C LEU A 8 6.88 -14.57 -7.15
N PRO A 9 6.82 -13.72 -6.13
CA PRO A 9 7.41 -14.00 -4.83
C PRO A 9 6.61 -15.00 -3.99
N ASP A 10 5.46 -15.46 -4.49
CA ASP A 10 4.54 -16.37 -3.83
C ASP A 10 3.77 -17.20 -4.89
N ASP A 11 3.13 -18.27 -4.44
CA ASP A 11 2.34 -19.19 -5.27
C ASP A 11 0.89 -18.72 -5.48
N LEU A 12 0.65 -17.42 -5.42
CA LEU A 12 -0.68 -16.87 -5.63
C LEU A 12 -1.07 -16.89 -7.11
N PRO A 13 -2.33 -17.23 -7.44
CA PRO A 13 -2.77 -17.26 -8.82
C PRO A 13 -2.78 -15.89 -9.48
N VAL A 14 -2.47 -15.84 -10.78
CA VAL A 14 -2.62 -14.65 -11.63
C VAL A 14 -3.95 -14.74 -12.35
N LEU A 15 -4.85 -13.82 -12.07
CA LEU A 15 -6.22 -13.84 -12.61
C LEU A 15 -6.59 -12.49 -13.24
N PRO A 16 -7.12 -12.47 -14.47
CA PRO A 16 -7.76 -11.31 -15.07
C PRO A 16 -9.25 -11.28 -14.69
N PHE A 17 -9.83 -10.07 -14.60
CA PHE A 17 -11.27 -9.87 -14.49
C PHE A 17 -11.71 -8.79 -15.48
N ALA A 18 -12.81 -9.06 -16.19
CA ALA A 18 -13.33 -8.16 -17.20
C ALA A 18 -13.78 -6.80 -16.60
N ASP A 19 -14.32 -6.84 -15.39
CA ASP A 19 -14.89 -5.68 -14.69
C ASP A 19 -14.91 -5.87 -13.16
N ALA A 20 -15.36 -4.85 -12.45
CA ALA A 20 -15.48 -4.85 -10.99
C ALA A 20 -16.47 -5.92 -10.48
N THR A 21 -17.54 -6.19 -11.23
CA THR A 21 -18.55 -7.19 -10.86
C THR A 21 -18.01 -8.62 -10.92
N ALA A 22 -17.20 -8.93 -11.93
CA ALA A 22 -16.52 -10.22 -12.04
C ALA A 22 -15.51 -10.43 -10.89
N TRP A 23 -14.79 -9.37 -10.52
CA TRP A 23 -13.88 -9.38 -9.37
C TRP A 23 -14.62 -9.56 -8.05
N GLU A 24 -15.73 -8.84 -7.83
CA GLU A 24 -16.55 -8.99 -6.62
C GLU A 24 -17.12 -10.39 -6.49
N ARG A 25 -17.66 -10.96 -7.58
CA ARG A 25 -18.16 -12.35 -7.61
C ARG A 25 -17.09 -13.36 -7.22
N TRP A 26 -15.87 -13.16 -7.69
CA TRP A 26 -14.76 -14.04 -7.32
C TRP A 26 -14.45 -13.96 -5.82
N LEU A 27 -14.41 -12.76 -5.23
CA LEU A 27 -14.20 -12.59 -3.79
C LEU A 27 -15.27 -13.28 -2.95
N VAL A 28 -16.54 -13.18 -3.37
CA VAL A 28 -17.67 -13.85 -2.70
C VAL A 28 -17.55 -15.37 -2.79
N ALA A 29 -17.16 -15.88 -3.94
CA ALA A 29 -17.04 -17.33 -4.19
C ALA A 29 -15.77 -17.95 -3.54
N ASN A 30 -14.78 -17.14 -3.16
CA ASN A 30 -13.49 -17.61 -2.63
C ASN A 30 -13.14 -17.00 -1.26
N PRO A 31 -13.98 -17.16 -0.22
CA PRO A 31 -13.80 -16.50 1.07
C PRO A 31 -12.55 -16.96 1.83
N ALA A 32 -12.01 -18.14 1.50
CA ALA A 32 -10.79 -18.70 2.11
C ALA A 32 -9.50 -18.40 1.32
N ALA A 33 -9.60 -17.66 0.21
CA ALA A 33 -8.44 -17.35 -0.62
C ALA A 33 -7.39 -16.50 0.15
N LYS A 34 -6.12 -16.88 0.02
CA LYS A 34 -5.01 -16.18 0.67
C LYS A 34 -4.56 -14.91 -0.06
N GLY A 35 -5.00 -14.74 -1.30
CA GLY A 35 -4.66 -13.61 -2.16
C GLY A 35 -4.63 -14.02 -3.63
N LEU A 36 -4.34 -13.04 -4.48
CA LEU A 36 -4.07 -13.25 -5.90
C LEU A 36 -3.21 -12.09 -6.46
N TRP A 37 -2.67 -12.32 -7.64
CA TRP A 37 -2.15 -11.29 -8.53
C TRP A 37 -3.21 -10.97 -9.58
N LEU A 38 -3.79 -9.79 -9.47
CA LEU A 38 -4.80 -9.32 -10.41
C LEU A 38 -4.11 -8.75 -11.65
N LYS A 39 -4.38 -9.35 -12.81
CA LYS A 39 -3.83 -8.91 -14.10
C LYS A 39 -4.69 -7.77 -14.64
N ILE A 40 -4.11 -6.55 -14.69
CA ILE A 40 -4.81 -5.33 -15.08
C ILE A 40 -4.20 -4.78 -16.37
N ALA A 41 -5.04 -4.44 -17.32
CA ALA A 41 -4.62 -3.82 -18.57
C ALA A 41 -4.06 -2.40 -18.33
N LYS A 42 -3.00 -2.06 -19.06
CA LYS A 42 -2.47 -0.69 -19.08
C LYS A 42 -3.45 0.22 -19.82
N LYS A 43 -3.45 1.50 -19.43
CA LYS A 43 -4.42 2.49 -19.94
C LYS A 43 -4.47 2.55 -21.47
N ASP A 44 -3.32 2.41 -22.12
CA ASP A 44 -3.18 2.62 -23.56
C ASP A 44 -3.20 1.31 -24.38
N SER A 45 -3.50 0.17 -23.73
CA SER A 45 -3.54 -1.14 -24.40
C SER A 45 -4.81 -1.38 -25.23
N GLY A 46 -5.87 -0.60 -25.02
CA GLY A 46 -7.19 -0.83 -25.65
C GLY A 46 -7.95 -2.04 -25.10
N ILE A 47 -7.39 -2.75 -24.10
CA ILE A 47 -7.98 -3.97 -23.53
C ILE A 47 -8.86 -3.61 -22.33
N ALA A 48 -10.10 -4.09 -22.32
CA ALA A 48 -11.01 -3.90 -21.21
C ALA A 48 -10.72 -4.89 -20.08
N THR A 49 -10.39 -4.35 -18.90
CA THR A 49 -10.32 -5.10 -17.64
C THR A 49 -10.82 -4.21 -16.49
N VAL A 50 -11.03 -4.81 -15.32
CA VAL A 50 -11.20 -4.02 -14.10
C VAL A 50 -10.02 -3.07 -13.94
N THR A 51 -10.29 -1.81 -13.65
CA THR A 51 -9.21 -0.83 -13.37
C THR A 51 -8.68 -1.00 -11.94
N TYR A 52 -7.45 -0.52 -11.68
CA TYR A 52 -6.89 -0.56 -10.32
C TYR A 52 -7.80 0.14 -9.29
N ALA A 53 -8.38 1.29 -9.64
CA ALA A 53 -9.26 2.02 -8.73
C ALA A 53 -10.51 1.21 -8.37
N GLN A 54 -11.19 0.65 -9.37
CA GLN A 54 -12.35 -0.21 -9.15
C GLN A 54 -11.98 -1.47 -8.35
N ALA A 55 -10.85 -2.10 -8.66
CA ALA A 55 -10.39 -3.29 -7.96
C ALA A 55 -10.09 -3.01 -6.49
N LEU A 56 -9.48 -1.86 -6.17
CA LEU A 56 -9.21 -1.45 -4.79
C LEU A 56 -10.51 -1.17 -4.03
N ASP A 57 -11.46 -0.47 -4.63
CA ASP A 57 -12.74 -0.17 -3.99
C ASP A 57 -13.51 -1.45 -3.62
N VAL A 58 -13.60 -2.40 -4.55
CA VAL A 58 -14.21 -3.72 -4.29
C VAL A 58 -13.44 -4.48 -3.22
N ALA A 59 -12.11 -4.52 -3.29
CA ALA A 59 -11.27 -5.17 -2.29
C ALA A 59 -11.51 -4.62 -0.88
N LEU A 60 -11.53 -3.31 -0.73
CA LEU A 60 -11.80 -2.64 0.56
C LEU A 60 -13.18 -2.99 1.11
N CYS A 61 -14.22 -3.06 0.25
CA CYS A 61 -15.55 -3.47 0.64
C CYS A 61 -15.57 -4.88 1.25
N HIS A 62 -14.71 -5.77 0.79
CA HIS A 62 -14.62 -7.16 1.25
C HIS A 62 -13.56 -7.42 2.33
N GLY A 63 -12.88 -6.38 2.84
CA GLY A 63 -11.83 -6.51 3.86
C GLY A 63 -10.47 -6.96 3.29
N TRP A 64 -10.25 -6.74 2.00
CA TRP A 64 -8.99 -6.97 1.32
C TRP A 64 -8.22 -5.67 1.13
N ILE A 65 -6.94 -5.80 0.77
CA ILE A 65 -6.02 -4.67 0.53
C ILE A 65 -5.11 -4.98 -0.63
N ASP A 66 -4.71 -3.95 -1.34
CA ASP A 66 -3.66 -4.02 -2.33
C ASP A 66 -2.28 -4.17 -1.70
N GLY A 67 -1.37 -4.76 -2.45
CA GLY A 67 0.02 -4.95 -2.08
C GLY A 67 0.97 -4.47 -3.16
N GLN A 68 1.93 -5.30 -3.54
CA GLN A 68 2.93 -4.98 -4.55
C GLN A 68 2.31 -4.85 -5.95
N LYS A 69 2.87 -3.92 -6.72
CA LYS A 69 2.65 -3.80 -8.17
C LYS A 69 3.88 -4.32 -8.90
N ARG A 70 3.68 -5.05 -10.00
CA ARG A 70 4.76 -5.52 -10.90
C ARG A 70 4.41 -5.29 -12.36
N GLY A 71 5.40 -5.08 -13.20
CA GLY A 71 5.24 -5.22 -14.64
C GLY A 71 4.90 -6.68 -14.98
N PHE A 72 4.20 -6.89 -16.10
CA PHE A 72 3.92 -8.24 -16.60
C PHE A 72 4.36 -8.35 -18.07
N ASP A 73 3.74 -7.62 -18.98
CA ASP A 73 4.08 -7.59 -20.41
C ASP A 73 3.84 -6.19 -21.02
N GLY A 74 3.78 -6.09 -22.34
CA GLY A 74 3.48 -4.84 -23.05
C GLY A 74 2.16 -4.22 -22.66
N ASP A 75 1.12 -5.02 -22.44
CA ASP A 75 -0.26 -4.60 -22.26
C ASP A 75 -0.76 -4.62 -20.84
N TYR A 76 -0.11 -5.38 -19.94
CA TYR A 76 -0.60 -5.61 -18.58
C TYR A 76 0.43 -5.30 -17.51
N PHE A 77 -0.08 -5.09 -16.31
CA PHE A 77 0.67 -5.15 -15.05
C PHE A 77 -0.07 -6.02 -14.05
N LEU A 78 0.63 -6.47 -13.02
CA LEU A 78 0.08 -7.24 -11.94
C LEU A 78 -0.04 -6.38 -10.69
N GLN A 79 -1.19 -6.48 -10.03
CA GLN A 79 -1.44 -5.89 -8.72
C GLN A 79 -1.79 -6.98 -7.73
N ARG A 80 -1.00 -7.11 -6.67
CA ARG A 80 -1.29 -8.09 -5.61
C ARG A 80 -2.46 -7.60 -4.76
N PHE A 81 -3.42 -8.50 -4.48
CA PHE A 81 -4.49 -8.29 -3.51
C PHE A 81 -4.52 -9.44 -2.51
N THR A 82 -4.72 -9.12 -1.22
CA THR A 82 -4.82 -10.11 -0.13
C THR A 82 -5.86 -9.67 0.88
N PRO A 83 -6.45 -10.61 1.65
CA PRO A 83 -7.16 -10.25 2.87
C PRO A 83 -6.29 -9.36 3.76
N ARG A 84 -6.90 -8.41 4.47
CA ARG A 84 -6.16 -7.59 5.43
C ARG A 84 -5.58 -8.47 6.54
N ARG A 85 -4.32 -8.23 6.87
CA ARG A 85 -3.66 -8.93 7.98
C ARG A 85 -4.21 -8.42 9.31
N PRO A 86 -4.41 -9.28 10.32
CA PRO A 86 -4.67 -8.82 11.68
C PRO A 86 -3.65 -7.76 12.10
N LYS A 87 -4.11 -6.66 12.68
CA LYS A 87 -3.26 -5.51 13.09
C LYS A 87 -2.54 -4.78 11.93
N GLY A 88 -2.94 -5.01 10.68
CA GLY A 88 -2.44 -4.29 9.51
C GLY A 88 -2.73 -2.78 9.62
N LEU A 89 -1.78 -1.95 9.17
CA LEU A 89 -1.93 -0.49 9.22
C LEU A 89 -3.00 0.00 8.24
N TRP A 90 -3.59 1.16 8.56
CA TRP A 90 -4.46 1.90 7.66
C TRP A 90 -3.77 3.16 7.15
N SER A 91 -4.04 3.51 5.91
CA SER A 91 -3.68 4.83 5.37
C SER A 91 -4.89 5.76 5.41
N LYS A 92 -4.66 7.05 5.62
CA LYS A 92 -5.74 8.07 5.54
C LYS A 92 -6.45 8.04 4.18
N SER A 93 -5.73 7.73 3.11
CA SER A 93 -6.33 7.57 1.77
C SER A 93 -7.34 6.43 1.70
N ASN A 94 -7.03 5.28 2.30
CA ASN A 94 -7.97 4.15 2.34
C ASN A 94 -9.13 4.40 3.31
N ILE A 95 -8.91 5.17 4.39
CA ILE A 95 -9.98 5.63 5.27
C ILE A 95 -10.98 6.47 4.49
N GLY A 96 -10.56 7.52 3.79
CA GLY A 96 -11.46 8.34 3.00
C GLY A 96 -12.21 7.55 1.91
N LYS A 97 -11.55 6.54 1.30
CA LYS A 97 -12.23 5.64 0.35
C LYS A 97 -13.33 4.81 1.01
N VAL A 98 -13.07 4.16 2.14
CA VAL A 98 -14.09 3.32 2.79
C VAL A 98 -15.24 4.14 3.37
N GLU A 99 -14.99 5.37 3.83
CA GLU A 99 -16.05 6.30 4.24
C GLU A 99 -16.99 6.62 3.07
N GLY A 100 -16.45 6.90 1.89
CA GLY A 100 -17.23 7.07 0.66
C GLY A 100 -18.01 5.81 0.29
N LEU A 101 -17.37 4.63 0.32
CA LEU A 101 -18.01 3.35 -0.01
C LEU A 101 -19.12 2.97 0.98
N ILE A 102 -19.00 3.35 2.24
CA ILE A 102 -20.06 3.20 3.25
C ILE A 102 -21.25 4.11 2.90
N ALA A 103 -20.98 5.39 2.61
CA ALA A 103 -22.02 6.35 2.23
C ALA A 103 -22.79 5.92 0.97
N GLU A 104 -22.12 5.26 0.03
CA GLU A 104 -22.71 4.67 -1.18
C GLU A 104 -23.46 3.33 -0.92
N GLY A 105 -23.48 2.81 0.30
CA GLY A 105 -24.09 1.51 0.64
C GLY A 105 -23.38 0.29 0.04
N ARG A 106 -22.14 0.42 -0.36
CA ARG A 106 -21.34 -0.64 -1.04
C ARG A 106 -20.56 -1.52 -0.07
N MET A 107 -20.40 -1.08 1.18
CA MET A 107 -19.61 -1.82 2.17
C MET A 107 -20.23 -3.20 2.46
N ARG A 108 -19.38 -4.22 2.56
CA ARG A 108 -19.74 -5.59 2.85
C ARG A 108 -19.33 -5.98 4.28
N PRO A 109 -19.91 -7.03 4.85
CA PRO A 109 -19.58 -7.45 6.21
C PRO A 109 -18.09 -7.70 6.46
N GLY A 110 -17.34 -8.18 5.44
CA GLY A 110 -15.88 -8.38 5.51
C GLY A 110 -15.12 -7.07 5.73
N GLY A 111 -15.43 -6.06 4.94
CA GLY A 111 -14.84 -4.72 5.07
C GLY A 111 -15.21 -4.05 6.37
N GLN A 112 -16.49 -4.14 6.76
CA GLN A 112 -16.97 -3.55 8.01
C GLN A 112 -16.24 -4.14 9.23
N ARG A 113 -16.05 -5.46 9.30
CA ARG A 113 -15.28 -6.09 10.38
C ARG A 113 -13.86 -5.55 10.53
N GLU A 114 -13.17 -5.31 9.40
CA GLU A 114 -11.80 -4.76 9.42
C GLU A 114 -11.78 -3.29 9.89
N ILE A 115 -12.80 -2.51 9.55
CA ILE A 115 -12.97 -1.12 10.02
C ILE A 115 -13.23 -1.10 11.52
N ASP A 116 -14.17 -1.91 12.00
CA ASP A 116 -14.54 -1.97 13.41
C ASP A 116 -13.35 -2.42 14.27
N ALA A 117 -12.61 -3.44 13.82
CA ALA A 117 -11.39 -3.89 14.49
C ALA A 117 -10.31 -2.80 14.53
N ALA A 118 -10.18 -2.01 13.46
CA ALA A 118 -9.19 -0.93 13.40
C ALA A 118 -9.58 0.24 14.33
N LYS A 119 -10.87 0.55 14.44
CA LYS A 119 -11.38 1.56 15.37
C LYS A 119 -11.23 1.11 16.82
N ALA A 120 -11.54 -0.14 17.11
CA ALA A 120 -11.45 -0.70 18.46
C ALA A 120 -10.03 -0.73 19.03
N ASP A 121 -9.00 -0.94 18.18
CA ASP A 121 -7.60 -1.01 18.61
C ASP A 121 -6.76 0.24 18.28
N GLY A 122 -7.40 1.33 17.87
CA GLY A 122 -6.78 2.64 17.62
C GLY A 122 -5.97 2.74 16.33
N ARG A 123 -5.95 1.70 15.47
CA ARG A 123 -5.25 1.75 14.15
C ARG A 123 -5.91 2.72 13.18
N TRP A 124 -7.19 2.97 13.35
CA TRP A 124 -7.92 3.93 12.54
C TRP A 124 -7.41 5.35 12.75
N ASP A 125 -7.31 5.78 14.01
CA ASP A 125 -6.83 7.13 14.36
C ASP A 125 -5.33 7.30 14.12
N ALA A 126 -4.57 6.20 14.21
CA ALA A 126 -3.14 6.15 13.91
C ALA A 126 -2.82 5.94 12.42
N ALA A 127 -3.78 6.21 11.52
CA ALA A 127 -3.57 6.02 10.08
C ALA A 127 -2.47 6.94 9.53
N TYR A 128 -1.61 6.34 8.70
CA TYR A 128 -0.48 7.06 8.10
C TYR A 128 -0.89 7.85 6.85
N ASP A 129 -0.09 8.87 6.54
CA ASP A 129 -0.29 9.71 5.37
C ASP A 129 0.16 9.00 4.08
N GLY A 130 -0.63 9.17 3.01
CA GLY A 130 -0.21 8.73 1.68
C GLY A 130 0.95 9.56 1.13
N ALA A 131 1.62 9.06 0.09
CA ALA A 131 2.82 9.67 -0.49
C ALA A 131 2.62 11.14 -0.94
N ARG A 132 1.39 11.54 -1.26
CA ARG A 132 1.07 12.92 -1.67
C ARG A 132 1.11 13.90 -0.50
N ASN A 133 0.70 13.46 0.69
CA ASN A 133 0.49 14.30 1.86
C ASN A 133 1.48 14.00 3.00
N MET A 134 2.49 13.14 2.74
CA MET A 134 3.48 12.78 3.73
C MET A 134 4.40 13.97 4.01
N GLU A 135 4.30 14.48 5.22
CA GLU A 135 5.24 15.47 5.76
C GLU A 135 6.45 14.78 6.42
N VAL A 136 7.54 15.54 6.55
CA VAL A 136 8.71 15.05 7.27
C VAL A 136 8.39 15.03 8.76
N PRO A 137 8.42 13.87 9.42
CA PRO A 137 8.16 13.81 10.87
C PRO A 137 9.07 14.74 11.66
N PRO A 138 8.57 15.45 12.69
CA PRO A 138 9.35 16.43 13.45
C PRO A 138 10.65 15.88 14.03
N GLU A 139 10.63 14.65 14.52
CA GLU A 139 11.80 13.97 15.07
C GLU A 139 12.88 13.71 14.01
N LEU A 140 12.45 13.34 12.79
CA LEU A 140 13.35 13.18 11.65
C LEU A 140 13.91 14.52 11.19
N ALA A 141 13.08 15.54 11.09
CA ALA A 141 13.52 16.90 10.72
C ALA A 141 14.56 17.44 11.69
N ALA A 142 14.33 17.30 13.01
CA ALA A 142 15.27 17.70 14.04
C ALA A 142 16.60 16.95 13.97
N ALA A 143 16.59 15.66 13.64
CA ALA A 143 17.80 14.85 13.49
C ALA A 143 18.57 15.21 12.21
N LEU A 144 17.88 15.43 11.09
CA LEU A 144 18.49 15.88 9.84
C LEU A 144 19.11 17.28 9.97
N ALA A 145 18.51 18.18 10.76
CA ALA A 145 19.09 19.49 11.03
C ALA A 145 20.47 19.43 11.71
N LYS A 146 20.74 18.37 12.47
CA LYS A 146 22.03 18.13 13.16
C LYS A 146 23.06 17.40 12.29
N ASN A 147 22.68 16.91 11.10
CA ASN A 147 23.59 16.16 10.21
C ASN A 147 23.45 16.67 8.78
N THR A 148 24.35 17.55 8.38
CA THR A 148 24.31 18.22 7.06
C THR A 148 24.42 17.23 5.91
N GLN A 149 25.24 16.18 6.01
CA GLN A 149 25.38 15.16 4.95
C GLN A 149 24.08 14.41 4.75
N ALA A 150 23.47 13.91 5.84
CA ALA A 150 22.20 13.20 5.79
C ALA A 150 21.07 14.09 5.24
N ARG A 151 21.03 15.36 5.65
CA ARG A 151 20.04 16.33 5.17
C ARG A 151 20.16 16.57 3.68
N THR A 152 21.36 16.89 3.18
CA THR A 152 21.59 17.14 1.75
C THR A 152 21.20 15.92 0.92
N PHE A 153 21.57 14.72 1.36
CA PHE A 153 21.20 13.50 0.65
C PHE A 153 19.69 13.23 0.70
N PHE A 154 19.03 13.44 1.85
CA PHE A 154 17.58 13.31 1.99
C PHE A 154 16.81 14.26 1.06
N GLU A 155 17.26 15.52 0.95
CA GLU A 155 16.65 16.51 0.06
C GLU A 155 16.79 16.14 -1.43
N ALA A 156 17.87 15.44 -1.80
CA ALA A 156 18.13 14.95 -3.14
C ALA A 156 17.42 13.64 -3.48
N LEU A 157 16.79 12.97 -2.52
CA LEU A 157 16.06 11.72 -2.77
C LEU A 157 14.85 11.92 -3.69
N ASP A 158 14.60 10.90 -4.53
CA ASP A 158 13.33 10.80 -5.26
C ASP A 158 12.13 10.65 -4.31
N LYS A 159 10.93 10.92 -4.84
CA LYS A 159 9.69 10.89 -4.06
C LYS A 159 9.44 9.55 -3.36
N THR A 160 9.79 8.43 -3.98
CA THR A 160 9.57 7.08 -3.42
C THR A 160 10.45 6.83 -2.21
N ASN A 161 11.76 7.11 -2.33
CA ASN A 161 12.70 6.95 -1.24
C ASN A 161 12.40 7.93 -0.10
N ARG A 162 12.11 9.20 -0.41
CA ARG A 162 11.72 10.21 0.59
C ARG A 162 10.48 9.79 1.37
N TYR A 163 9.44 9.33 0.66
CA TYR A 163 8.24 8.77 1.29
C TYR A 163 8.57 7.58 2.20
N SER A 164 9.38 6.64 1.72
CA SER A 164 9.74 5.43 2.47
C SER A 164 10.49 5.75 3.77
N VAL A 165 11.36 6.77 3.76
CA VAL A 165 12.04 7.26 4.97
C VAL A 165 11.04 7.83 5.97
N CYS A 166 10.19 8.77 5.54
CA CYS A 166 9.18 9.40 6.40
C CYS A 166 8.18 8.39 6.96
N TRP A 167 7.68 7.50 6.10
CA TRP A 167 6.73 6.46 6.48
C TRP A 167 7.27 5.52 7.58
N ARG A 168 8.53 5.13 7.51
CA ARG A 168 9.17 4.29 8.53
C ARG A 168 9.19 4.95 9.90
N VAL A 169 9.38 6.27 9.95
CA VAL A 169 9.36 7.03 11.20
C VAL A 169 7.92 7.22 11.67
N GLN A 170 7.00 7.66 10.81
CA GLN A 170 5.60 7.93 11.15
C GLN A 170 4.87 6.68 11.68
N THR A 171 5.16 5.50 11.12
CA THR A 171 4.50 4.25 11.49
C THR A 171 5.10 3.57 12.73
N ALA A 172 6.11 4.13 13.35
CA ALA A 172 6.66 3.62 14.62
C ALA A 172 5.70 3.97 15.78
N LYS A 173 5.14 2.94 16.42
CA LYS A 173 4.15 3.13 17.49
C LYS A 173 4.78 3.52 18.83
N LYS A 174 5.97 2.98 19.16
CA LYS A 174 6.67 3.22 20.43
C LYS A 174 7.72 4.31 20.26
N PRO A 175 7.84 5.26 21.21
CA PRO A 175 8.85 6.31 21.14
C PRO A 175 10.28 5.78 20.94
N GLU A 176 10.65 4.70 21.63
CA GLU A 176 11.99 4.10 21.53
C GLU A 176 12.23 3.51 20.12
N THR A 177 11.20 2.88 19.55
CA THR A 177 11.27 2.37 18.16
C THR A 177 11.40 3.51 17.17
N LYS A 178 10.68 4.61 17.39
CA LYS A 178 10.75 5.81 16.55
C LYS A 178 12.14 6.42 16.61
N ALA A 179 12.69 6.62 17.81
CA ALA A 179 14.04 7.16 18.01
C ALA A 179 15.10 6.30 17.32
N LYS A 180 15.08 4.98 17.51
CA LYS A 180 16.00 4.03 16.85
C LYS A 180 15.88 4.08 15.33
N ARG A 181 14.66 4.17 14.77
CA ARG A 181 14.47 4.31 13.32
C ARG A 181 15.05 5.61 12.79
N VAL A 182 14.85 6.73 13.50
CA VAL A 182 15.42 8.03 13.11
C VAL A 182 16.95 7.92 13.08
N GLU A 183 17.58 7.41 14.15
CA GLU A 183 19.03 7.22 14.22
C GLU A 183 19.55 6.37 13.05
N THR A 184 18.96 5.20 12.83
CA THR A 184 19.36 4.28 11.75
C THR A 184 19.22 4.92 10.37
N LEU A 185 18.10 5.63 10.11
CA LEU A 185 17.85 6.27 8.83
C LEU A 185 18.78 7.44 8.58
N VAL A 186 19.05 8.28 9.60
CA VAL A 186 20.00 9.39 9.46
C VAL A 186 21.42 8.88 9.21
N ALA A 187 21.85 7.82 9.90
CA ALA A 187 23.15 7.19 9.66
C ALA A 187 23.27 6.62 8.24
N MET A 188 22.21 5.97 7.74
CA MET A 188 22.12 5.46 6.37
C MET A 188 22.22 6.60 5.33
N LEU A 189 21.45 7.67 5.52
CA LEU A 189 21.45 8.83 4.64
C LEU A 189 22.80 9.56 4.63
N ALA A 190 23.48 9.64 5.79
CA ALA A 190 24.82 10.24 5.88
C ALA A 190 25.88 9.46 5.07
N ARG A 191 25.67 8.14 4.85
CA ARG A 191 26.52 7.33 3.98
C ARG A 191 26.11 7.38 2.50
N GLY A 192 25.08 8.18 2.15
CA GLY A 192 24.57 8.25 0.78
C GLY A 192 23.78 7.00 0.32
N GLU A 193 23.25 6.24 1.26
CA GLU A 193 22.51 5.00 0.97
C GLU A 193 21.00 5.26 0.87
N LYS A 194 20.32 4.54 -0.05
CA LYS A 194 18.86 4.58 -0.26
C LYS A 194 18.18 3.34 0.34
N ILE A 195 16.86 3.45 0.53
CA ILE A 195 16.05 2.30 0.94
C ILE A 195 15.74 1.37 -0.26
N HIS A 196 15.62 1.97 -1.47
CA HIS A 196 15.28 1.26 -2.73
C HIS A 196 16.21 1.69 -3.86
#